data_2a836609820dcd495998dfdcb37d5b14
#
_entry.id   2a836609820dcd495998dfdcb37d5b14
#
_cell.length_a   1.000
_cell.length_b   1.000
_cell.length_c   1.000
_cell.angle_alpha   90.00
_cell.angle_beta   90.00
_cell.angle_gamma   90.00
#
_symmetry.space_group_name_H-M   'P 1'
#
loop_
_entity.id
_entity.type
_entity.pdbx_description
1 polymer ?
#
loop_
_entity_poly.entity_id
_entity_poly.type
_entity_poly.pdbx_seq_one_letter_code
_entity_poly.pdbx_strand_id
1 'polypeptide(L)'
;MPKSRFHYKTLAGSGFHSNFCTMPNRSADILFQLIKSLEKAEKRHFKLYIKRSSAKEDLKIVQLFDAVDRMAEYDEKTLLKKLPGTEKRQLYNLKAHLYKQILASLRLLKSADSIDLQLNEQFDYAHILYKKGLFMQSLKILDKAKETARINQKFNFLTQVIALEKRIESLHITRSLLDRAEKLALEANEVSTHIDMVARLSNLALQLYSWYIKHGHARNEEDEKSVISFMSENLPANAMEQTGFYERLYLYQSFTWYAFIRQDFLLYYRYTQKWVDLFRSQPLMIRVETGHYIKGMHNLLNAHFDLRNFQKFASTLKEFEAFSKTPRVLENDNFRIQTFIYIASARINQHCMMGTFREGLPLVPDIEKKLAEYVLFVDRHRILVVNYKIAILYFGSGDYGTCIDYLQKIINDHTDLRDDLQCYARLVHLLAHYELGNTEIIESLVRSVYRFMAKMQNLTVIEEQVLKFLRHSFDVSPKKIKPELEKLLGEIKHLEKNRFETRAFAYLDIISWLESKVTERTMSDIIQQKYLRSKRRIK
;
A
#
# COMPACT_ATOMS: atom_id res chain seq x y z
N MET A 1 46.62 6.02 8.67
CA MET A 1 45.39 5.95 9.47
C MET A 1 44.98 7.34 9.94
N PRO A 2 43.88 7.91 9.53
CA PRO A 2 43.20 8.94 10.31
C PRO A 2 41.79 8.49 10.67
N LYS A 3 41.49 8.63 11.97
CA LYS A 3 40.17 8.39 12.56
C LYS A 3 39.24 9.55 12.19
N SER A 4 38.20 9.31 11.40
CA SER A 4 37.12 10.27 11.21
C SER A 4 36.12 10.16 12.36
N ARG A 5 36.13 11.14 13.26
CA ARG A 5 35.11 11.35 14.27
C ARG A 5 33.89 12.00 13.60
N PHE A 6 32.79 11.29 13.54
CA PHE A 6 31.50 11.88 13.27
C PHE A 6 31.06 12.71 14.50
N HIS A 7 31.01 14.02 14.34
CA HIS A 7 30.41 14.92 15.30
C HIS A 7 28.90 14.95 15.12
N TYR A 8 28.15 14.40 16.07
CA TYR A 8 26.75 14.74 16.26
C TYR A 8 26.66 16.19 16.75
N LYS A 9 26.29 17.12 15.88
CA LYS A 9 25.82 18.44 16.30
C LYS A 9 24.40 18.31 16.81
N THR A 10 24.25 18.35 18.12
CA THR A 10 22.97 18.62 18.79
C THR A 10 22.53 20.04 18.43
N LEU A 11 21.57 20.18 17.53
CA LEU A 11 20.81 21.41 17.33
C LEU A 11 19.70 21.45 18.39
N ALA A 12 20.00 22.05 19.53
CA ALA A 12 19.00 22.52 20.48
C ALA A 12 18.45 23.85 19.96
N GLY A 13 17.14 23.97 19.87
CA GLY A 13 16.44 25.24 19.81
C GLY A 13 15.87 25.67 18.46
N SER A 14 14.80 25.05 18.03
CA SER A 14 13.66 25.71 17.39
C SER A 14 12.46 24.78 17.51
N GLY A 15 11.37 25.30 18.11
CA GLY A 15 10.17 24.53 18.45
C GLY A 15 9.57 23.85 17.22
N PHE A 16 9.81 22.56 17.11
CA PHE A 16 8.97 21.70 16.31
C PHE A 16 7.63 21.57 17.04
N HIS A 17 6.70 22.46 16.74
CA HIS A 17 5.32 22.10 16.84
C HIS A 17 5.14 20.89 15.92
N SER A 18 5.01 19.72 16.53
CA SER A 18 4.51 18.52 15.86
C SER A 18 3.10 18.84 15.38
N ASN A 19 3.00 19.37 14.18
CA ASN A 19 1.77 19.26 13.41
C ASN A 19 1.59 17.77 13.13
N PHE A 20 1.08 17.05 14.11
CA PHE A 20 0.35 15.82 13.86
C PHE A 20 -0.70 16.19 12.81
N CYS A 21 -0.47 15.70 11.59
CA CYS A 21 -1.41 15.76 10.50
C CYS A 21 -2.77 15.33 11.04
N THR A 22 -3.61 16.30 11.38
CA THR A 22 -4.98 16.06 11.78
C THR A 22 -5.67 15.46 10.59
N MET A 23 -5.82 14.14 10.61
CA MET A 23 -6.75 13.47 9.73
C MET A 23 -8.09 14.19 9.86
N PRO A 24 -8.72 14.65 8.80
CA PRO A 24 -10.02 15.30 8.86
C PRO A 24 -11.13 14.24 8.93
N ASN A 25 -11.04 13.35 9.88
CA ASN A 25 -12.18 12.65 10.44
C ASN A 25 -12.16 12.94 11.92
N ARG A 26 -13.04 13.84 12.32
CA ARG A 26 -13.33 14.19 13.69
C ARG A 26 -13.30 12.93 14.54
N SER A 27 -12.25 12.82 15.37
CA SER A 27 -12.17 12.02 16.60
C SER A 27 -13.03 10.74 16.62
N ALA A 28 -12.77 9.82 15.73
CA ALA A 28 -13.21 8.47 16.05
C ALA A 28 -12.32 8.00 17.21
N ASP A 29 -12.89 7.98 18.40
CA ASP A 29 -12.25 7.43 19.60
C ASP A 29 -11.68 6.03 19.28
N ILE A 30 -10.45 5.78 19.71
CA ILE A 30 -9.72 4.53 19.41
C ILE A 30 -10.53 3.30 19.83
N LEU A 31 -11.20 3.38 20.99
CA LEU A 31 -12.06 2.30 21.49
C LEU A 31 -13.30 2.13 20.59
N PHE A 32 -13.91 3.24 20.13
CA PHE A 32 -15.05 3.19 19.21
C PHE A 32 -14.67 2.49 17.90
N GLN A 33 -13.52 2.86 17.32
CA GLN A 33 -13.00 2.21 16.11
C GLN A 33 -12.79 0.72 16.33
N LEU A 34 -12.15 0.31 17.44
CA LEU A 34 -11.92 -1.10 17.76
C LEU A 34 -13.25 -1.86 17.90
N ILE A 35 -14.23 -1.33 18.64
CA ILE A 35 -15.52 -2.01 18.83
C ILE A 35 -16.30 -2.12 17.52
N LYS A 36 -16.24 -1.09 16.66
CA LYS A 36 -16.87 -1.11 15.34
C LYS A 36 -16.23 -2.09 14.36
N SER A 37 -14.93 -2.35 14.50
CA SER A 37 -14.22 -3.34 13.67
C SER A 37 -14.53 -4.79 14.07
N LEU A 38 -15.05 -5.03 15.27
CA LEU A 38 -15.30 -6.39 15.75
C LEU A 38 -16.43 -7.09 14.98
N GLU A 39 -16.18 -8.33 14.58
CA GLU A 39 -17.18 -9.23 14.03
C GLU A 39 -18.18 -9.72 15.09
N LYS A 40 -19.35 -10.21 14.66
CA LYS A 40 -20.37 -10.74 15.60
C LYS A 40 -19.83 -11.86 16.49
N ALA A 41 -18.99 -12.74 15.95
CA ALA A 41 -18.35 -13.82 16.70
C ALA A 41 -17.38 -13.28 17.77
N GLU A 42 -16.58 -12.26 17.43
CA GLU A 42 -15.62 -11.62 18.32
C GLU A 42 -16.32 -10.87 19.46
N LYS A 43 -17.41 -10.14 19.15
CA LYS A 43 -18.26 -9.49 20.16
C LYS A 43 -18.86 -10.50 21.13
N ARG A 44 -19.34 -11.65 20.63
CA ARG A 44 -19.87 -12.73 21.46
C ARG A 44 -18.78 -13.34 22.35
N HIS A 45 -17.60 -13.62 21.77
CA HIS A 45 -16.46 -14.18 22.52
C HIS A 45 -16.02 -13.21 23.64
N PHE A 46 -15.90 -11.92 23.34
CA PHE A 46 -15.56 -10.90 24.35
C PHE A 46 -16.54 -10.90 25.52
N LYS A 47 -17.85 -10.92 25.27
CA LYS A 47 -18.87 -10.97 26.32
C LYS A 47 -18.80 -12.23 27.18
N LEU A 48 -18.45 -13.37 26.58
CA LEU A 48 -18.23 -14.63 27.33
C LEU A 48 -16.93 -14.57 28.13
N TYR A 49 -15.88 -13.97 27.56
CA TYR A 49 -14.59 -13.79 28.22
C TYR A 49 -14.73 -12.96 29.51
N ILE A 50 -15.40 -11.82 29.45
CA ILE A 50 -15.62 -10.96 30.62
C ILE A 50 -16.50 -11.64 31.68
N LYS A 51 -17.52 -12.41 31.32
CA LYS A 51 -18.38 -13.12 32.26
C LYS A 51 -17.68 -14.18 33.12
N ARG A 52 -16.47 -14.62 32.74
CA ARG A 52 -15.65 -15.54 33.55
C ARG A 52 -15.03 -14.87 34.77
N SER A 53 -14.89 -13.57 34.75
CA SER A 53 -14.40 -12.73 35.85
C SER A 53 -15.62 -12.14 36.56
N SER A 54 -15.96 -12.55 37.73
CA SER A 54 -17.24 -12.19 38.38
C SER A 54 -17.21 -10.89 39.20
N ALA A 55 -16.41 -9.92 38.87
CA ALA A 55 -16.31 -8.64 39.58
C ALA A 55 -17.39 -7.61 39.16
N LYS A 56 -17.86 -6.76 40.10
CA LYS A 56 -18.83 -5.68 39.83
C LYS A 56 -18.33 -4.69 38.74
N GLU A 57 -17.01 -4.54 38.59
CA GLU A 57 -16.40 -3.71 37.54
C GLU A 57 -16.65 -4.25 36.15
N ASP A 58 -16.74 -5.56 35.99
CA ASP A 58 -17.00 -6.24 34.73
C ASP A 58 -18.39 -5.90 34.18
N LEU A 59 -19.36 -5.63 35.03
CA LEU A 59 -20.70 -5.21 34.64
C LEU A 59 -20.66 -3.82 33.97
N LYS A 60 -19.87 -2.87 34.51
CA LYS A 60 -19.68 -1.53 33.92
C LYS A 60 -18.94 -1.59 32.58
N ILE A 61 -17.99 -2.50 32.43
CA ILE A 61 -17.24 -2.75 31.18
C ILE A 61 -18.19 -3.23 30.09
N VAL A 62 -19.06 -4.19 30.39
CA VAL A 62 -20.06 -4.70 29.42
C VAL A 62 -21.06 -3.61 29.06
N GLN A 63 -21.53 -2.81 30.05
CA GLN A 63 -22.40 -1.67 29.78
C GLN A 63 -21.75 -0.62 28.87
N LEU A 64 -20.48 -0.29 29.12
CA LEU A 64 -19.71 0.62 28.26
C LEU A 64 -19.56 0.04 26.85
N PHE A 65 -19.19 -1.25 26.72
CA PHE A 65 -19.09 -1.93 25.42
C PHE A 65 -20.40 -1.85 24.65
N ASP A 66 -21.53 -2.20 25.27
CA ASP A 66 -22.84 -2.19 24.64
C ASP A 66 -23.31 -0.78 24.27
N ALA A 67 -22.97 0.21 25.10
CA ALA A 67 -23.28 1.61 24.82
C ALA A 67 -22.54 2.11 23.58
N VAL A 68 -21.23 1.81 23.46
CA VAL A 68 -20.39 2.18 22.32
C VAL A 68 -20.77 1.39 21.06
N ASP A 69 -21.07 0.11 21.18
CA ASP A 69 -21.46 -0.75 20.06
C ASP A 69 -22.75 -0.28 19.38
N ARG A 70 -23.71 0.25 20.13
CA ARG A 70 -24.98 0.78 19.62
C ARG A 70 -24.91 2.20 19.06
N MET A 71 -23.80 2.93 19.25
CA MET A 71 -23.66 4.30 18.76
C MET A 71 -23.38 4.27 17.25
N ALA A 72 -24.01 5.14 16.47
CA ALA A 72 -23.69 5.34 15.05
C ALA A 72 -22.40 6.17 14.88
N GLU A 73 -22.28 7.22 15.68
CA GLU A 73 -21.12 8.10 15.76
C GLU A 73 -20.69 8.24 17.22
N TYR A 74 -19.38 8.47 17.44
CA TYR A 74 -18.87 8.64 18.80
C TYR A 74 -19.26 9.99 19.39
N ASP A 75 -19.99 9.96 20.52
CA ASP A 75 -20.30 11.15 21.32
C ASP A 75 -20.09 10.86 22.82
N GLU A 76 -19.08 11.50 23.40
CA GLU A 76 -18.72 11.33 24.82
C GLU A 76 -19.83 11.79 25.76
N LYS A 77 -20.59 12.85 25.40
CA LYS A 77 -21.67 13.37 26.23
C LYS A 77 -22.83 12.37 26.31
N THR A 78 -23.20 11.78 25.20
CA THR A 78 -24.23 10.73 25.14
C THR A 78 -23.77 9.47 25.88
N LEU A 79 -22.48 9.13 25.82
CA LEU A 79 -21.92 7.99 26.51
C LEU A 79 -21.99 8.17 28.03
N LEU A 80 -21.62 9.32 28.57
CA LEU A 80 -21.73 9.66 29.99
C LEU A 80 -23.19 9.59 30.50
N LYS A 81 -24.17 10.01 29.70
CA LYS A 81 -25.59 9.87 30.05
C LYS A 81 -26.04 8.41 30.16
N LYS A 82 -25.46 7.50 29.39
CA LYS A 82 -25.78 6.05 29.40
C LYS A 82 -25.07 5.28 30.53
N LEU A 83 -24.13 5.91 31.22
CA LEU A 83 -23.36 5.31 32.31
C LEU A 83 -23.55 6.13 33.61
N PRO A 84 -24.73 6.03 34.26
CA PRO A 84 -25.01 6.81 35.45
C PRO A 84 -24.01 6.52 36.57
N GLY A 85 -23.57 7.58 37.26
CA GLY A 85 -22.57 7.48 38.32
C GLY A 85 -21.13 7.32 37.85
N THR A 86 -20.85 7.60 36.57
CA THR A 86 -19.47 7.57 36.03
C THR A 86 -19.01 9.00 35.69
N GLU A 87 -18.00 9.49 36.39
CA GLU A 87 -17.36 10.76 36.10
C GLU A 87 -16.48 10.67 34.84
N LYS A 88 -16.18 11.81 34.21
CA LYS A 88 -15.31 11.89 33.02
C LYS A 88 -13.95 11.22 33.22
N ARG A 89 -13.33 11.43 34.40
CA ARG A 89 -12.04 10.80 34.74
C ARG A 89 -12.16 9.27 34.85
N GLN A 90 -13.24 8.79 35.43
CA GLN A 90 -13.53 7.35 35.55
C GLN A 90 -13.82 6.73 34.18
N LEU A 91 -14.54 7.46 33.29
CA LEU A 91 -14.80 7.01 31.94
C LEU A 91 -13.50 6.76 31.15
N TYR A 92 -12.51 7.65 31.29
CA TYR A 92 -11.20 7.45 30.64
C TYR A 92 -10.52 6.14 31.08
N ASN A 93 -10.46 5.88 32.37
CA ASN A 93 -9.88 4.65 32.92
C ASN A 93 -10.68 3.40 32.48
N LEU A 94 -12.01 3.50 32.48
CA LEU A 94 -12.90 2.41 32.05
C LEU A 94 -12.72 2.10 30.55
N LYS A 95 -12.57 3.11 29.71
CA LYS A 95 -12.25 2.95 28.29
C LYS A 95 -10.90 2.28 28.08
N ALA A 96 -9.86 2.71 28.80
CA ALA A 96 -8.52 2.10 28.69
C ALA A 96 -8.53 0.64 29.15
N HIS A 97 -9.29 0.34 30.21
CA HIS A 97 -9.45 -1.03 30.70
C HIS A 97 -10.22 -1.90 29.70
N LEU A 98 -11.37 -1.41 29.19
CA LEU A 98 -12.15 -2.11 28.15
C LEU A 98 -11.32 -2.40 26.91
N TYR A 99 -10.52 -1.44 26.44
CA TYR A 99 -9.64 -1.62 25.30
C TYR A 99 -8.67 -2.80 25.51
N LYS A 100 -8.00 -2.84 26.68
CA LYS A 100 -7.10 -3.95 27.04
C LYS A 100 -7.82 -5.30 27.11
N GLN A 101 -9.03 -5.34 27.69
CA GLN A 101 -9.82 -6.56 27.80
C GLN A 101 -10.27 -7.11 26.45
N ILE A 102 -10.66 -6.21 25.51
CA ILE A 102 -10.99 -6.62 24.14
C ILE A 102 -9.75 -7.25 23.48
N LEU A 103 -8.58 -6.59 23.54
CA LEU A 103 -7.36 -7.14 22.96
C LEU A 103 -6.95 -8.47 23.58
N ALA A 104 -7.10 -8.64 24.91
CA ALA A 104 -6.83 -9.91 25.59
C ALA A 104 -7.78 -11.02 25.12
N SER A 105 -9.06 -10.70 24.96
CA SER A 105 -10.05 -11.63 24.41
C SER A 105 -9.74 -12.04 22.96
N LEU A 106 -9.37 -11.08 22.12
CA LEU A 106 -8.99 -11.34 20.73
C LEU A 106 -7.71 -12.18 20.64
N ARG A 107 -6.73 -11.92 21.50
CA ARG A 107 -5.50 -12.74 21.56
C ARG A 107 -5.83 -14.22 21.81
N LEU A 108 -6.74 -14.51 22.73
CA LEU A 108 -7.17 -15.88 23.03
C LEU A 108 -7.94 -16.51 21.86
N LEU A 109 -8.81 -15.74 21.23
CA LEU A 109 -9.63 -16.23 20.11
C LEU A 109 -8.79 -16.53 18.86
N LYS A 110 -7.79 -15.68 18.55
CA LYS A 110 -6.98 -15.75 17.34
C LYS A 110 -5.65 -16.51 17.51
N SER A 111 -5.37 -17.06 18.69
CA SER A 111 -4.08 -17.73 18.95
C SER A 111 -3.86 -18.93 18.03
N ALA A 112 -4.90 -19.67 17.67
CA ALA A 112 -4.80 -20.81 16.77
C ALA A 112 -4.52 -20.45 15.31
N ASP A 113 -4.87 -19.24 14.87
CA ASP A 113 -4.83 -18.83 13.47
C ASP A 113 -3.54 -18.10 13.07
N SER A 114 -2.76 -17.64 14.06
CA SER A 114 -1.55 -16.85 13.87
C SER A 114 -0.31 -17.58 14.36
N ILE A 115 0.61 -17.89 13.46
CA ILE A 115 1.92 -18.47 13.82
C ILE A 115 2.67 -17.58 14.81
N ASP A 116 2.62 -16.27 14.65
CA ASP A 116 3.31 -15.33 15.53
C ASP A 116 2.72 -15.37 16.95
N LEU A 117 1.39 -15.48 17.10
CA LEU A 117 0.75 -15.63 18.41
C LEU A 117 1.06 -16.97 19.05
N GLN A 118 1.07 -18.06 18.27
CA GLN A 118 1.44 -19.40 18.77
C GLN A 118 2.89 -19.44 19.26
N LEU A 119 3.83 -18.86 18.50
CA LEU A 119 5.24 -18.81 18.90
C LEU A 119 5.45 -17.98 20.17
N ASN A 120 4.79 -16.82 20.28
CA ASN A 120 4.84 -16.00 21.49
C ASN A 120 4.27 -16.75 22.71
N GLU A 121 3.16 -17.46 22.54
CA GLU A 121 2.57 -18.26 23.62
C GLU A 121 3.52 -19.37 24.08
N GLN A 122 4.15 -20.11 23.17
CA GLN A 122 5.16 -21.12 23.51
C GLN A 122 6.36 -20.51 24.24
N PHE A 123 6.79 -19.32 23.83
CA PHE A 123 7.89 -18.63 24.49
C PHE A 123 7.53 -18.16 25.89
N ASP A 124 6.31 -17.66 26.10
CA ASP A 124 5.78 -17.31 27.43
C ASP A 124 5.74 -18.55 28.34
N TYR A 125 5.29 -19.70 27.84
CA TYR A 125 5.29 -20.94 28.59
C TYR A 125 6.71 -21.40 28.97
N ALA A 126 7.66 -21.31 28.06
CA ALA A 126 9.06 -21.62 28.34
C ALA A 126 9.63 -20.71 29.45
N HIS A 127 9.32 -19.42 29.43
CA HIS A 127 9.71 -18.47 30.46
C HIS A 127 9.08 -18.78 31.84
N ILE A 128 7.80 -19.16 31.87
CA ILE A 128 7.10 -19.55 33.11
C ILE A 128 7.77 -20.79 33.73
N LEU A 129 8.04 -21.81 32.92
CA LEU A 129 8.70 -23.02 33.37
C LEU A 129 10.14 -22.75 33.87
N TYR A 130 10.89 -21.92 33.16
CA TYR A 130 12.20 -21.47 33.60
C TYR A 130 12.16 -20.82 34.98
N LYS A 131 11.22 -19.87 35.22
CA LYS A 131 11.03 -19.22 36.52
C LYS A 131 10.62 -20.18 37.63
N LYS A 132 10.01 -21.31 37.29
CA LYS A 132 9.65 -22.39 38.24
C LYS A 132 10.81 -23.36 38.49
N GLY A 133 11.98 -23.17 37.87
CA GLY A 133 13.11 -24.10 38.00
C GLY A 133 12.97 -25.36 37.14
N LEU A 134 11.96 -25.46 36.29
CA LEU A 134 11.68 -26.62 35.44
C LEU A 134 12.43 -26.53 34.11
N PHE A 135 13.76 -26.46 34.17
CA PHE A 135 14.63 -26.15 33.04
C PHE A 135 14.47 -27.11 31.85
N MET A 136 14.40 -28.43 32.12
CA MET A 136 14.24 -29.45 31.08
C MET A 136 12.91 -29.33 30.34
N GLN A 137 11.85 -28.95 31.03
CA GLN A 137 10.53 -28.73 30.42
C GLN A 137 10.55 -27.44 29.60
N SER A 138 11.20 -26.37 30.08
CA SER A 138 11.42 -25.13 29.35
C SER A 138 12.15 -25.39 28.04
N LEU A 139 13.28 -26.10 28.07
CA LEU A 139 14.06 -26.47 26.89
C LEU A 139 13.26 -27.29 25.88
N LYS A 140 12.41 -28.22 26.34
CA LYS A 140 11.54 -29.01 25.45
C LYS A 140 10.53 -28.15 24.69
N ILE A 141 9.99 -27.12 25.34
CA ILE A 141 9.10 -26.16 24.65
C ILE A 141 9.89 -25.29 23.67
N LEU A 142 11.09 -24.83 24.05
CA LEU A 142 11.95 -24.05 23.18
C LEU A 142 12.37 -24.82 21.92
N ASP A 143 12.70 -26.11 22.04
CA ASP A 143 13.01 -26.98 20.88
C ASP A 143 11.82 -27.00 19.89
N LYS A 144 10.59 -27.20 20.38
CA LYS A 144 9.39 -27.20 19.54
C LYS A 144 9.13 -25.83 18.92
N ALA A 145 9.28 -24.76 19.70
CA ALA A 145 9.11 -23.39 19.20
C ALA A 145 10.15 -23.06 18.12
N LYS A 146 11.40 -23.51 18.31
CA LYS A 146 12.50 -23.37 17.35
C LYS A 146 12.19 -24.06 16.02
N GLU A 147 11.73 -25.31 16.06
CA GLU A 147 11.32 -26.05 14.87
C GLU A 147 10.19 -25.34 14.12
N THR A 148 9.15 -24.91 14.83
CA THR A 148 8.02 -24.17 14.27
C THR A 148 8.49 -22.85 13.63
N ALA A 149 9.39 -22.11 14.30
CA ALA A 149 9.95 -20.87 13.80
C ALA A 149 10.79 -21.08 12.53
N ARG A 150 11.60 -22.15 12.47
CA ARG A 150 12.39 -22.49 11.26
C ARG A 150 11.51 -22.82 10.06
N ILE A 151 10.51 -23.70 10.25
CA ILE A 151 9.58 -24.09 9.18
C ILE A 151 8.87 -22.85 8.60
N ASN A 152 8.49 -21.90 9.46
CA ASN A 152 7.80 -20.68 9.06
C ASN A 152 8.76 -19.49 8.82
N GLN A 153 10.06 -19.72 8.81
CA GLN A 153 11.12 -18.74 8.57
C GLN A 153 11.06 -17.49 9.49
N LYS A 154 10.63 -17.67 10.73
CA LYS A 154 10.52 -16.60 11.74
C LYS A 154 11.86 -16.38 12.48
N PHE A 155 12.86 -15.89 11.77
CA PHE A 155 14.24 -15.75 12.27
C PHE A 155 14.37 -14.81 13.47
N ASN A 156 13.63 -13.72 13.51
CA ASN A 156 13.61 -12.80 14.65
C ASN A 156 13.15 -13.51 15.95
N PHE A 157 12.27 -14.50 15.82
CA PHE A 157 11.83 -15.31 16.94
C PHE A 157 12.89 -16.33 17.34
N LEU A 158 13.61 -16.91 16.38
CA LEU A 158 14.73 -17.81 16.65
C LEU A 158 15.80 -17.16 17.52
N THR A 159 16.12 -15.88 17.29
CA THR A 159 17.07 -15.13 18.13
C THR A 159 16.66 -15.12 19.60
N GLN A 160 15.39 -14.90 19.88
CA GLN A 160 14.87 -14.87 21.24
C GLN A 160 14.96 -16.26 21.89
N VAL A 161 14.58 -17.31 21.17
CA VAL A 161 14.64 -18.69 21.63
C VAL A 161 16.08 -19.09 21.94
N ILE A 162 17.01 -18.85 21.02
CA ILE A 162 18.45 -19.15 21.19
C ILE A 162 19.04 -18.40 22.38
N ALA A 163 18.65 -17.14 22.58
CA ALA A 163 19.12 -16.35 23.73
C ALA A 163 18.65 -16.95 25.07
N LEU A 164 17.42 -17.45 25.15
CA LEU A 164 16.92 -18.12 26.36
C LEU A 164 17.59 -19.48 26.57
N GLU A 165 17.79 -20.27 25.50
CA GLU A 165 18.56 -21.52 25.57
C GLU A 165 19.97 -21.29 26.07
N LYS A 166 20.74 -20.33 25.50
CA LYS A 166 22.08 -19.98 25.97
C LYS A 166 22.09 -19.61 27.45
N ARG A 167 21.09 -18.85 27.92
CA ARG A 167 20.96 -18.50 29.35
C ARG A 167 20.76 -19.73 30.22
N ILE A 168 19.90 -20.66 29.80
CA ILE A 168 19.65 -21.89 30.56
C ILE A 168 20.91 -22.76 30.59
N GLU A 169 21.55 -22.99 29.46
CA GLU A 169 22.75 -23.83 29.36
C GLU A 169 23.96 -23.23 30.12
N SER A 170 24.09 -21.89 30.19
CA SER A 170 25.19 -21.24 30.89
C SER A 170 25.02 -21.19 32.40
N LEU A 171 23.76 -21.22 32.92
CA LEU A 171 23.49 -21.09 34.35
C LEU A 171 23.16 -22.41 35.02
N HIS A 172 22.81 -23.43 34.24
CA HIS A 172 22.34 -24.71 34.78
C HIS A 172 22.92 -25.87 33.99
N ILE A 173 23.36 -26.94 34.72
CA ILE A 173 23.80 -28.18 34.09
C ILE A 173 22.56 -28.97 33.69
N THR A 174 22.22 -28.93 32.39
CA THR A 174 20.97 -29.55 31.90
C THR A 174 21.25 -30.70 30.93
N ARG A 175 21.75 -30.43 29.75
CA ARG A 175 22.02 -31.41 28.71
C ARG A 175 23.53 -31.50 28.48
N SER A 176 24.24 -32.21 29.28
CA SER A 176 25.71 -32.34 29.24
C SER A 176 26.23 -33.01 27.96
N LEU A 177 25.82 -32.56 26.81
CA LEU A 177 26.37 -32.99 25.53
C LEU A 177 27.60 -32.16 25.19
N LEU A 178 28.70 -32.81 24.86
CA LEU A 178 30.02 -32.22 24.63
C LEU A 178 30.05 -31.11 23.55
N ASP A 179 29.08 -31.09 22.62
CA ASP A 179 29.03 -30.16 21.48
C ASP A 179 27.85 -29.18 21.52
N ARG A 180 27.15 -29.06 22.65
CA ARG A 180 25.94 -28.22 22.74
C ARG A 180 26.24 -26.74 22.63
N ALA A 181 27.32 -26.28 23.26
CA ALA A 181 27.75 -24.88 23.24
C ALA A 181 28.15 -24.45 21.83
N GLU A 182 28.92 -25.29 21.14
CA GLU A 182 29.37 -25.06 19.76
C GLU A 182 28.17 -25.01 18.81
N LYS A 183 27.24 -25.94 18.92
CA LYS A 183 26.00 -25.95 18.11
C LYS A 183 25.18 -24.68 18.29
N LEU A 184 24.97 -24.24 19.55
CA LEU A 184 24.23 -23.02 19.85
C LEU A 184 24.99 -21.77 19.35
N ALA A 185 26.32 -21.76 19.39
CA ALA A 185 27.12 -20.66 18.90
C ALA A 185 27.02 -20.56 17.36
N LEU A 186 27.17 -21.67 16.65
CA LEU A 186 27.02 -21.73 15.19
C LEU A 186 25.62 -21.27 14.76
N GLU A 187 24.58 -21.85 15.35
CA GLU A 187 23.19 -21.50 15.06
C GLU A 187 22.90 -20.01 15.29
N ALA A 188 23.41 -19.44 16.39
CA ALA A 188 23.25 -18.03 16.68
C ALA A 188 23.93 -17.13 15.62
N ASN A 189 25.13 -17.51 15.18
CA ASN A 189 25.86 -16.77 14.14
C ASN A 189 25.15 -16.83 12.79
N GLU A 190 24.66 -18.01 12.39
CA GLU A 190 23.88 -18.18 11.15
C GLU A 190 22.63 -17.30 11.16
N VAL A 191 21.83 -17.37 12.25
CA VAL A 191 20.60 -16.57 12.39
C VAL A 191 20.93 -15.07 12.40
N SER A 192 22.01 -14.65 13.08
CA SER A 192 22.42 -13.25 13.15
C SER A 192 22.83 -12.71 11.78
N THR A 193 23.63 -13.47 11.02
CA THR A 193 24.05 -13.10 9.67
C THR A 193 22.86 -12.98 8.72
N HIS A 194 21.91 -13.91 8.82
CA HIS A 194 20.67 -13.88 8.05
C HIS A 194 19.83 -12.64 8.36
N ILE A 195 19.65 -12.31 9.64
CA ILE A 195 18.88 -11.12 10.07
C ILE A 195 19.56 -9.83 9.62
N ASP A 196 20.90 -9.72 9.70
CA ASP A 196 21.63 -8.54 9.21
C ASP A 196 21.35 -8.30 7.72
N MET A 197 21.47 -9.34 6.89
CA MET A 197 21.20 -9.26 5.46
C MET A 197 19.75 -8.84 5.17
N VAL A 198 18.78 -9.48 5.84
CA VAL A 198 17.35 -9.14 5.70
C VAL A 198 17.11 -7.70 6.13
N ALA A 199 17.70 -7.24 7.22
CA ALA A 199 17.57 -5.86 7.71
C ALA A 199 18.10 -4.85 6.67
N ARG A 200 19.30 -5.08 6.13
CA ARG A 200 19.89 -4.21 5.09
C ARG A 200 19.03 -4.12 3.85
N LEU A 201 18.57 -5.26 3.32
CA LEU A 201 17.74 -5.31 2.12
C LEU A 201 16.34 -4.70 2.35
N SER A 202 15.73 -4.95 3.51
CA SER A 202 14.43 -4.36 3.84
C SER A 202 14.53 -2.84 4.04
N ASN A 203 15.63 -2.34 4.63
CA ASN A 203 15.89 -0.92 4.74
C ASN A 203 16.04 -0.27 3.35
N LEU A 204 16.81 -0.91 2.44
CA LEU A 204 16.97 -0.43 1.07
C LEU A 204 15.61 -0.34 0.34
N ALA A 205 14.79 -1.40 0.45
CA ALA A 205 13.45 -1.40 -0.15
C ALA A 205 12.56 -0.28 0.40
N LEU A 206 12.59 -0.06 1.72
CA LEU A 206 11.82 1.00 2.40
C LEU A 206 12.31 2.40 2.00
N GLN A 207 13.63 2.60 1.92
CA GLN A 207 14.23 3.88 1.53
C GLN A 207 13.92 4.24 0.08
N LEU A 208 13.99 3.28 -0.85
CA LEU A 208 13.57 3.48 -2.24
C LEU A 208 12.07 3.79 -2.34
N TYR A 209 11.22 3.09 -1.59
CA TYR A 209 9.80 3.43 -1.51
C TYR A 209 9.58 4.85 -0.97
N SER A 210 10.27 5.23 0.11
CA SER A 210 10.20 6.58 0.67
C SER A 210 10.68 7.64 -0.32
N TRP A 211 11.74 7.34 -1.08
CA TRP A 211 12.22 8.20 -2.15
C TRP A 211 11.13 8.45 -3.19
N TYR A 212 10.45 7.37 -3.65
CA TYR A 212 9.33 7.49 -4.58
C TYR A 212 8.18 8.34 -4.04
N ILE A 213 7.81 8.17 -2.76
CA ILE A 213 6.72 8.95 -2.16
C ILE A 213 7.07 10.45 -2.10
N LYS A 214 8.34 10.79 -1.89
CA LYS A 214 8.79 12.19 -1.79
C LYS A 214 9.02 12.86 -3.15
N HIS A 215 9.60 12.13 -4.09
CA HIS A 215 10.10 12.70 -5.36
C HIS A 215 9.36 12.20 -6.61
N GLY A 216 8.59 11.12 -6.49
CA GLY A 216 7.94 10.45 -7.61
C GLY A 216 8.93 9.68 -8.49
N HIS A 217 8.68 9.67 -9.79
CA HIS A 217 9.59 9.10 -10.79
C HIS A 217 10.76 10.05 -11.08
N ALA A 218 11.88 9.51 -11.57
CA ALA A 218 12.98 10.32 -12.09
C ALA A 218 12.48 11.17 -13.28
N ARG A 219 12.76 12.48 -13.23
CA ARG A 219 12.27 13.47 -14.19
C ARG A 219 13.29 13.77 -15.29
N ASN A 220 14.55 13.50 -15.00
CA ASN A 220 15.70 13.78 -15.86
C ASN A 220 16.85 12.82 -15.55
N GLU A 221 17.94 12.94 -16.30
CA GLU A 221 19.14 12.12 -16.11
C GLU A 221 19.82 12.34 -14.74
N GLU A 222 19.72 13.52 -14.14
CA GLU A 222 20.33 13.83 -12.84
C GLU A 222 19.59 13.11 -11.72
N ASP A 223 18.26 13.17 -11.72
CA ASP A 223 17.42 12.39 -10.79
C ASP A 223 17.74 10.89 -10.93
N GLU A 224 17.87 10.39 -12.17
CA GLU A 224 18.21 8.99 -12.43
C GLU A 224 19.59 8.60 -11.93
N LYS A 225 20.63 9.43 -12.19
CA LYS A 225 21.98 9.20 -11.67
C LYS A 225 21.99 9.13 -10.14
N SER A 226 21.22 10.01 -9.49
CA SER A 226 21.07 10.01 -8.03
C SER A 226 20.49 8.68 -7.52
N VAL A 227 19.46 8.15 -8.17
CA VAL A 227 18.85 6.86 -7.80
C VAL A 227 19.79 5.69 -8.07
N ILE A 228 20.54 5.72 -9.17
CA ILE A 228 21.54 4.70 -9.49
C ILE A 228 22.64 4.66 -8.44
N SER A 229 23.19 5.85 -8.08
CA SER A 229 24.22 5.97 -7.04
C SER A 229 23.69 5.44 -5.71
N PHE A 230 22.52 5.88 -5.30
CA PHE A 230 21.88 5.42 -4.07
C PHE A 230 21.72 3.89 -4.05
N MET A 231 21.24 3.29 -5.13
CA MET A 231 21.09 1.84 -5.23
C MET A 231 22.43 1.13 -5.13
N SER A 232 23.46 1.60 -5.84
CA SER A 232 24.78 0.96 -5.87
C SER A 232 25.52 1.05 -4.53
N GLU A 233 25.36 2.16 -3.81
CA GLU A 233 26.01 2.40 -2.51
C GLU A 233 25.38 1.59 -1.36
N ASN A 234 24.08 1.30 -1.46
CA ASN A 234 23.32 0.66 -0.38
C ASN A 234 22.99 -0.81 -0.64
N LEU A 235 23.20 -1.32 -1.85
CA LEU A 235 23.01 -2.73 -2.15
C LEU A 235 24.17 -3.54 -1.56
N PRO A 236 23.93 -4.51 -0.66
CA PRO A 236 25.00 -5.37 -0.13
C PRO A 236 25.72 -6.13 -1.25
N ALA A 237 27.04 -6.22 -1.18
CA ALA A 237 27.89 -6.81 -2.24
C ALA A 237 27.48 -8.23 -2.64
N ASN A 238 27.07 -9.06 -1.67
CA ASN A 238 26.66 -10.45 -1.87
C ASN A 238 25.12 -10.64 -1.91
N ALA A 239 24.36 -9.55 -2.12
CA ALA A 239 22.88 -9.61 -2.12
C ALA A 239 22.31 -10.52 -3.20
N MET A 240 22.95 -10.59 -4.38
CA MET A 240 22.50 -11.40 -5.51
C MET A 240 22.72 -12.91 -5.30
N GLU A 241 23.64 -13.28 -4.42
CA GLU A 241 23.99 -14.68 -4.10
C GLU A 241 23.05 -15.28 -3.05
N GLN A 242 22.29 -14.43 -2.34
CA GLN A 242 21.40 -14.87 -1.28
C GLN A 242 20.30 -15.79 -1.81
N THR A 243 19.98 -16.84 -1.05
CA THR A 243 18.99 -17.86 -1.42
C THR A 243 17.78 -17.90 -0.50
N GLY A 244 17.86 -17.27 0.67
CA GLY A 244 16.79 -17.21 1.64
C GLY A 244 15.55 -16.46 1.13
N PHE A 245 14.39 -16.81 1.67
CA PHE A 245 13.12 -16.23 1.22
C PHE A 245 13.06 -14.72 1.44
N TYR A 246 13.36 -14.26 2.65
CA TYR A 246 13.25 -12.83 2.99
C TYR A 246 14.31 -11.98 2.30
N GLU A 247 15.54 -12.49 2.14
CA GLU A 247 16.57 -11.79 1.38
C GLU A 247 16.13 -11.59 -0.07
N ARG A 248 15.63 -12.65 -0.72
CA ARG A 248 15.09 -12.54 -2.09
C ARG A 248 13.87 -11.65 -2.16
N LEU A 249 12.97 -11.74 -1.19
CA LEU A 249 11.77 -10.91 -1.14
C LEU A 249 12.13 -9.41 -1.13
N TYR A 250 13.00 -9.00 -0.20
CA TYR A 250 13.38 -7.58 -0.08
C TYR A 250 14.33 -7.14 -1.19
N LEU A 251 15.18 -8.02 -1.71
CA LEU A 251 15.97 -7.76 -2.91
C LEU A 251 15.07 -7.45 -4.11
N TYR A 252 14.05 -8.29 -4.34
CA TYR A 252 13.12 -8.08 -5.45
C TYR A 252 12.26 -6.83 -5.25
N GLN A 253 11.88 -6.50 -4.01
CA GLN A 253 11.20 -5.25 -3.69
C GLN A 253 12.10 -4.03 -3.97
N SER A 254 13.37 -4.09 -3.59
CA SER A 254 14.34 -3.02 -3.87
C SER A 254 14.47 -2.76 -5.36
N PHE A 255 14.69 -3.80 -6.15
CA PHE A 255 14.75 -3.68 -7.61
C PHE A 255 13.42 -3.26 -8.24
N THR A 256 12.28 -3.66 -7.66
CA THR A 256 10.96 -3.23 -8.10
C THR A 256 10.82 -1.71 -7.96
N TRP A 257 11.14 -1.16 -6.79
CA TRP A 257 11.08 0.29 -6.57
C TRP A 257 12.13 1.04 -7.39
N TYR A 258 13.37 0.53 -7.47
CA TYR A 258 14.44 1.10 -8.28
C TYR A 258 14.02 1.21 -9.76
N ALA A 259 13.48 0.14 -10.33
CA ALA A 259 13.01 0.13 -11.70
C ALA A 259 11.79 1.05 -11.91
N PHE A 260 10.87 1.07 -10.94
CA PHE A 260 9.66 1.91 -11.01
C PHE A 260 9.99 3.41 -10.98
N ILE A 261 10.91 3.81 -10.10
CA ILE A 261 11.39 5.21 -10.04
C ILE A 261 12.01 5.63 -11.37
N ARG A 262 12.82 4.75 -11.97
CA ARG A 262 13.51 4.99 -13.26
C ARG A 262 12.61 4.84 -14.48
N GLN A 263 11.37 4.43 -14.30
CA GLN A 263 10.44 4.10 -15.40
C GLN A 263 10.98 3.02 -16.36
N ASP A 264 11.81 2.11 -15.84
CA ASP A 264 12.27 0.93 -16.56
C ASP A 264 11.22 -0.18 -16.42
N PHE A 265 10.19 -0.14 -17.27
CA PHE A 265 9.04 -1.04 -17.18
C PHE A 265 9.39 -2.51 -17.40
N LEU A 266 10.46 -2.81 -18.16
CA LEU A 266 10.92 -4.19 -18.36
C LEU A 266 11.59 -4.74 -17.10
N LEU A 267 12.44 -3.94 -16.47
CA LEU A 267 13.08 -4.30 -15.22
C LEU A 267 12.04 -4.41 -14.09
N TYR A 268 11.09 -3.46 -14.05
CA TYR A 268 9.97 -3.48 -13.12
C TYR A 268 9.15 -4.78 -13.25
N TYR A 269 8.78 -5.16 -14.47
CA TYR A 269 8.12 -6.43 -14.72
C TYR A 269 8.95 -7.63 -14.28
N ARG A 270 10.24 -7.66 -14.63
CA ARG A 270 11.14 -8.78 -14.28
C ARG A 270 11.16 -9.02 -12.77
N TYR A 271 11.29 -7.97 -11.96
CA TYR A 271 11.42 -8.15 -10.52
C TYR A 271 10.07 -8.33 -9.82
N THR A 272 8.99 -7.75 -10.31
CA THR A 272 7.65 -8.06 -9.80
C THR A 272 7.24 -9.50 -10.11
N GLN A 273 7.60 -10.02 -11.30
CA GLN A 273 7.40 -11.43 -11.63
C GLN A 273 8.20 -12.35 -10.70
N LYS A 274 9.50 -12.08 -10.51
CA LYS A 274 10.34 -12.83 -9.56
C LYS A 274 9.78 -12.80 -8.14
N TRP A 275 9.25 -11.66 -7.72
CA TRP A 275 8.61 -11.54 -6.41
C TRP A 275 7.41 -12.47 -6.28
N VAL A 276 6.51 -12.50 -7.23
CA VAL A 276 5.34 -13.41 -7.20
C VAL A 276 5.76 -14.87 -7.34
N ASP A 277 6.73 -15.17 -8.21
CA ASP A 277 7.23 -16.53 -8.43
C ASP A 277 7.96 -17.09 -7.19
N LEU A 278 8.57 -16.23 -6.37
CA LEU A 278 9.14 -16.63 -5.08
C LEU A 278 8.06 -17.24 -4.17
N PHE A 279 6.87 -16.66 -4.12
CA PHE A 279 5.75 -17.21 -3.36
C PHE A 279 5.18 -18.48 -3.99
N ARG A 280 5.15 -18.56 -5.33
CA ARG A 280 4.71 -19.77 -6.04
C ARG A 280 5.65 -20.94 -5.81
N SER A 281 6.97 -20.69 -5.69
CA SER A 281 7.95 -21.72 -5.37
C SER A 281 7.91 -22.15 -3.89
N GLN A 282 7.38 -21.31 -3.00
CA GLN A 282 7.26 -21.57 -1.57
C GLN A 282 5.84 -21.25 -1.08
N PRO A 283 4.83 -22.09 -1.38
CA PRO A 283 3.41 -21.80 -1.10
C PRO A 283 3.09 -21.57 0.38
N LEU A 284 3.88 -22.18 1.29
CA LEU A 284 3.74 -21.95 2.73
C LEU A 284 3.89 -20.45 3.06
N MET A 285 4.79 -19.76 2.36
CA MET A 285 5.06 -18.34 2.61
C MET A 285 3.91 -17.42 2.18
N ILE A 286 3.00 -17.86 1.30
CA ILE A 286 1.75 -17.15 1.04
C ILE A 286 0.92 -17.03 2.33
N ARG A 287 0.94 -18.08 3.15
CA ARG A 287 0.24 -18.09 4.44
C ARG A 287 0.95 -17.23 5.50
N VAL A 288 2.28 -17.24 5.51
CA VAL A 288 3.11 -16.52 6.49
C VAL A 288 3.15 -15.02 6.18
N GLU A 289 3.33 -14.66 4.90
CA GLU A 289 3.54 -13.29 4.42
C GLU A 289 2.47 -12.88 3.38
N THR A 290 1.20 -13.15 3.71
CA THR A 290 0.04 -12.86 2.85
C THR A 290 0.02 -11.43 2.32
N GLY A 291 0.36 -10.44 3.16
CA GLY A 291 0.38 -9.03 2.77
C GLY A 291 1.40 -8.73 1.67
N HIS A 292 2.59 -9.34 1.75
CA HIS A 292 3.62 -9.22 0.71
C HIS A 292 3.20 -9.90 -0.60
N TYR A 293 2.52 -11.04 -0.53
CA TYR A 293 1.96 -11.69 -1.71
C TYR A 293 0.90 -10.82 -2.40
N ILE A 294 -0.05 -10.27 -1.63
CA ILE A 294 -1.07 -9.33 -2.13
C ILE A 294 -0.42 -8.12 -2.82
N LYS A 295 0.62 -7.54 -2.21
CA LYS A 295 1.35 -6.41 -2.80
C LYS A 295 2.12 -6.81 -4.06
N GLY A 296 2.71 -8.00 -4.09
CA GLY A 296 3.37 -8.56 -5.27
C GLY A 296 2.42 -8.71 -6.46
N MET A 297 1.24 -9.28 -6.23
CA MET A 297 0.19 -9.43 -7.25
C MET A 297 -0.29 -8.09 -7.80
N HIS A 298 -0.48 -7.09 -6.92
CA HIS A 298 -0.83 -5.73 -7.33
C HIS A 298 0.26 -5.10 -8.22
N ASN A 299 1.53 -5.19 -7.81
CA ASN A 299 2.64 -4.63 -8.59
C ASN A 299 2.80 -5.35 -9.93
N LEU A 300 2.59 -6.68 -9.97
CA LEU A 300 2.63 -7.45 -11.23
C LEU A 300 1.53 -7.04 -12.19
N LEU A 301 0.31 -6.79 -11.69
CA LEU A 301 -0.78 -6.23 -12.49
C LEU A 301 -0.42 -4.85 -13.06
N ASN A 302 0.18 -3.96 -12.26
CA ASN A 302 0.64 -2.67 -12.76
C ASN A 302 1.72 -2.84 -13.84
N ALA A 303 2.70 -3.74 -13.65
CA ALA A 303 3.71 -4.01 -14.65
C ALA A 303 3.13 -4.53 -15.98
N HIS A 304 2.12 -5.39 -15.92
CA HIS A 304 1.41 -5.83 -17.13
C HIS A 304 0.60 -4.70 -17.77
N PHE A 305 0.03 -3.79 -16.96
CA PHE A 305 -0.66 -2.60 -17.45
C PHE A 305 0.30 -1.69 -18.21
N ASP A 306 1.46 -1.36 -17.63
CA ASP A 306 2.46 -0.46 -18.22
C ASP A 306 3.01 -1.04 -19.54
N LEU A 307 3.24 -2.35 -19.59
CA LEU A 307 3.71 -3.05 -20.80
C LEU A 307 2.60 -3.40 -21.80
N ARG A 308 1.33 -3.04 -21.53
CA ARG A 308 0.17 -3.40 -22.37
C ARG A 308 0.08 -4.92 -22.63
N ASN A 309 0.45 -5.74 -21.63
CA ASN A 309 0.40 -7.19 -21.74
C ASN A 309 -0.98 -7.73 -21.34
N PHE A 310 -1.93 -7.64 -22.23
CA PHE A 310 -3.35 -7.92 -21.99
C PHE A 310 -3.63 -9.34 -21.49
N GLN A 311 -2.99 -10.35 -22.08
CA GLN A 311 -3.23 -11.76 -21.71
C GLN A 311 -2.73 -12.05 -20.29
N LYS A 312 -1.50 -11.65 -19.99
CA LYS A 312 -0.92 -11.85 -18.66
C LYS A 312 -1.65 -11.01 -17.61
N PHE A 313 -2.08 -9.79 -17.96
CA PHE A 313 -2.90 -8.98 -17.08
C PHE A 313 -4.20 -9.72 -16.70
N ALA A 314 -4.95 -10.22 -17.69
CA ALA A 314 -6.21 -10.91 -17.46
C ALA A 314 -6.03 -12.20 -16.66
N SER A 315 -4.98 -13.00 -16.94
CA SER A 315 -4.70 -14.23 -16.19
C SER A 315 -4.29 -13.94 -14.74
N THR A 316 -3.43 -12.93 -14.51
CA THR A 316 -3.01 -12.51 -13.17
C THR A 316 -4.17 -11.93 -12.37
N LEU A 317 -5.06 -11.15 -13.01
CA LEU A 317 -6.26 -10.63 -12.36
C LEU A 317 -7.18 -11.74 -11.91
N LYS A 318 -7.45 -12.74 -12.80
CA LYS A 318 -8.26 -13.92 -12.47
C LYS A 318 -7.69 -14.72 -11.29
N GLU A 319 -6.37 -14.92 -11.26
CA GLU A 319 -5.66 -15.56 -10.14
C GLU A 319 -5.84 -14.77 -8.85
N PHE A 320 -5.69 -13.45 -8.91
CA PHE A 320 -5.81 -12.60 -7.74
C PHE A 320 -7.26 -12.51 -7.22
N GLU A 321 -8.25 -12.50 -8.11
CA GLU A 321 -9.67 -12.59 -7.75
C GLU A 321 -10.02 -13.94 -7.10
N ALA A 322 -9.46 -15.04 -7.58
CA ALA A 322 -9.62 -16.34 -6.95
C ALA A 322 -9.00 -16.36 -5.54
N PHE A 323 -7.79 -15.80 -5.39
CA PHE A 323 -7.12 -15.67 -4.10
C PHE A 323 -7.91 -14.81 -3.11
N SER A 324 -8.53 -13.71 -3.55
CA SER A 324 -9.33 -12.82 -2.70
C SER A 324 -10.55 -13.48 -2.05
N LYS A 325 -11.01 -14.62 -2.61
CA LYS A 325 -12.15 -15.42 -2.11
C LYS A 325 -11.74 -16.50 -1.12
N THR A 326 -10.45 -16.67 -0.85
CA THR A 326 -9.97 -17.67 0.11
C THR A 326 -10.28 -17.27 1.55
N PRO A 327 -10.50 -18.23 2.47
CA PRO A 327 -10.70 -17.93 3.89
C PRO A 327 -9.59 -17.04 4.47
N ARG A 328 -8.34 -17.24 4.04
CA ARG A 328 -7.18 -16.45 4.46
C ARG A 328 -7.35 -14.95 4.24
N VAL A 329 -7.99 -14.55 3.16
CA VAL A 329 -8.28 -13.15 2.86
C VAL A 329 -9.57 -12.69 3.52
N LEU A 330 -10.62 -13.52 3.45
CA LEU A 330 -11.96 -13.15 3.94
C LEU A 330 -12.01 -12.96 5.45
N GLU A 331 -11.24 -13.75 6.20
CA GLU A 331 -11.17 -13.73 7.67
C GLU A 331 -10.22 -12.66 8.23
N ASN A 332 -9.51 -11.93 7.37
CA ASN A 332 -8.60 -10.87 7.77
C ASN A 332 -9.00 -9.54 7.13
N ASP A 333 -9.47 -8.59 7.92
CA ASP A 333 -9.94 -7.29 7.46
C ASP A 333 -8.93 -6.53 6.62
N ASN A 334 -7.66 -6.50 7.05
CA ASN A 334 -6.61 -5.80 6.33
C ASN A 334 -6.38 -6.41 4.94
N PHE A 335 -6.34 -7.74 4.84
CA PHE A 335 -6.16 -8.42 3.55
C PHE A 335 -7.39 -8.27 2.66
N ARG A 336 -8.60 -8.36 3.23
CA ARG A 336 -9.87 -8.18 2.53
C ARG A 336 -9.97 -6.77 1.92
N ILE A 337 -9.64 -5.74 2.68
CA ILE A 337 -9.67 -4.36 2.24
C ILE A 337 -8.60 -4.10 1.18
N GLN A 338 -7.36 -4.55 1.40
CA GLN A 338 -6.26 -4.38 0.45
C GLN A 338 -6.56 -5.07 -0.89
N THR A 339 -7.01 -6.32 -0.88
CA THR A 339 -7.35 -7.05 -2.10
C THR A 339 -8.50 -6.39 -2.83
N PHE A 340 -9.52 -5.92 -2.12
CA PHE A 340 -10.63 -5.18 -2.73
C PHE A 340 -10.13 -3.96 -3.49
N ILE A 341 -9.34 -3.08 -2.86
CA ILE A 341 -8.83 -1.85 -3.48
C ILE A 341 -7.97 -2.16 -4.71
N TYR A 342 -7.09 -3.16 -4.61
CA TYR A 342 -6.20 -3.51 -5.70
C TYR A 342 -6.94 -4.16 -6.87
N ILE A 343 -7.91 -5.04 -6.61
CA ILE A 343 -8.75 -5.66 -7.64
C ILE A 343 -9.66 -4.62 -8.30
N ALA A 344 -10.31 -3.74 -7.53
CA ALA A 344 -11.12 -2.65 -8.07
C ALA A 344 -10.30 -1.76 -9.02
N SER A 345 -9.10 -1.36 -8.57
CA SER A 345 -8.16 -0.59 -9.41
C SER A 345 -7.73 -1.35 -10.66
N ALA A 346 -7.49 -2.66 -10.57
CA ALA A 346 -7.09 -3.47 -11.72
C ALA A 346 -8.23 -3.67 -12.72
N ARG A 347 -9.47 -3.84 -12.26
CA ARG A 347 -10.65 -3.92 -13.14
C ARG A 347 -10.86 -2.64 -13.93
N ILE A 348 -10.75 -1.47 -13.27
CA ILE A 348 -10.80 -0.19 -13.98
C ILE A 348 -9.67 -0.09 -15.00
N ASN A 349 -8.43 -0.43 -14.62
CA ASN A 349 -7.29 -0.44 -15.52
C ASN A 349 -7.52 -1.37 -16.73
N GLN A 350 -8.16 -2.52 -16.55
CA GLN A 350 -8.51 -3.44 -17.63
C GLN A 350 -9.41 -2.77 -18.67
N HIS A 351 -10.47 -2.09 -18.23
CA HIS A 351 -11.36 -1.35 -19.12
C HIS A 351 -10.64 -0.20 -19.82
N CYS A 352 -9.78 0.52 -19.11
CA CYS A 352 -8.95 1.58 -19.70
C CYS A 352 -8.00 1.03 -20.78
N MET A 353 -7.35 -0.12 -20.54
CA MET A 353 -6.47 -0.76 -21.53
C MET A 353 -7.20 -1.24 -22.78
N MET A 354 -8.43 -1.72 -22.63
CA MET A 354 -9.21 -2.31 -23.71
C MET A 354 -10.09 -1.30 -24.46
N GLY A 355 -10.21 -0.06 -23.96
CA GLY A 355 -11.12 0.95 -24.50
C GLY A 355 -12.60 0.64 -24.22
N THR A 356 -12.91 -0.20 -23.22
CA THR A 356 -14.27 -0.57 -22.84
C THR A 356 -14.74 0.26 -21.63
N PHE A 357 -14.65 1.58 -21.74
CA PHE A 357 -14.91 2.49 -20.61
C PHE A 357 -16.35 2.43 -20.14
N ARG A 358 -17.33 2.41 -21.07
CA ARG A 358 -18.76 2.34 -20.71
C ARG A 358 -19.14 1.07 -20.01
N GLU A 359 -18.57 -0.06 -20.43
CA GLU A 359 -18.75 -1.37 -19.80
C GLU A 359 -18.13 -1.45 -18.40
N GLY A 360 -17.18 -0.57 -18.11
CA GLY A 360 -16.57 -0.42 -16.78
C GLY A 360 -17.39 0.40 -15.79
N LEU A 361 -18.29 1.29 -16.24
CA LEU A 361 -19.07 2.16 -15.37
C LEU A 361 -19.94 1.42 -14.32
N PRO A 362 -20.55 0.26 -14.63
CA PRO A 362 -21.29 -0.51 -13.63
C PRO A 362 -20.48 -0.95 -12.40
N LEU A 363 -19.15 -0.90 -12.46
CA LEU A 363 -18.28 -1.19 -11.30
C LEU A 363 -18.34 -0.08 -10.25
N VAL A 364 -18.62 1.16 -10.65
CA VAL A 364 -18.47 2.35 -9.79
C VAL A 364 -19.36 2.32 -8.56
N PRO A 365 -20.67 2.04 -8.64
CA PRO A 365 -21.56 2.02 -7.47
C PRO A 365 -21.11 1.03 -6.40
N ASP A 366 -20.65 -0.17 -6.80
CA ASP A 366 -20.15 -1.18 -5.87
C ASP A 366 -18.83 -0.75 -5.22
N ILE A 367 -17.96 -0.09 -5.98
CA ILE A 367 -16.69 0.46 -5.45
C ILE A 367 -16.99 1.55 -4.42
N GLU A 368 -17.88 2.50 -4.71
CA GLU A 368 -18.25 3.58 -3.79
C GLU A 368 -18.89 3.04 -2.51
N LYS A 369 -19.82 2.10 -2.64
CA LYS A 369 -20.46 1.44 -1.50
C LYS A 369 -19.42 0.80 -0.58
N LYS A 370 -18.45 0.07 -1.14
CA LYS A 370 -17.39 -0.58 -0.38
C LYS A 370 -16.37 0.40 0.20
N LEU A 371 -16.03 1.48 -0.50
CA LEU A 371 -15.19 2.55 0.04
C LEU A 371 -15.85 3.25 1.23
N ALA A 372 -17.17 3.48 1.17
CA ALA A 372 -17.93 4.04 2.29
C ALA A 372 -17.95 3.07 3.50
N GLU A 373 -18.11 1.76 3.26
CA GLU A 373 -18.04 0.72 4.29
C GLU A 373 -16.65 0.68 4.96
N TYR A 374 -15.57 0.88 4.18
CA TYR A 374 -14.18 0.78 4.63
C TYR A 374 -13.55 2.15 4.98
N VAL A 375 -14.31 3.21 5.07
CA VAL A 375 -13.80 4.59 5.25
C VAL A 375 -12.90 4.76 6.48
N LEU A 376 -13.12 3.99 7.54
CA LEU A 376 -12.31 4.02 8.77
C LEU A 376 -10.96 3.26 8.64
N PHE A 377 -10.79 2.44 7.60
CA PHE A 377 -9.68 1.51 7.47
C PHE A 377 -8.81 1.78 6.24
N VAL A 378 -9.32 2.58 5.30
CA VAL A 378 -8.62 2.94 4.06
C VAL A 378 -7.95 4.29 4.24
N ASP A 379 -6.64 4.34 3.98
CA ASP A 379 -5.93 5.61 3.98
C ASP A 379 -6.43 6.53 2.84
N ARG A 380 -6.38 7.83 3.14
CA ARG A 380 -6.88 8.88 2.24
C ARG A 380 -6.22 8.85 0.85
N HIS A 381 -4.92 8.53 0.81
CA HIS A 381 -4.17 8.41 -0.44
C HIS A 381 -4.79 7.36 -1.38
N ARG A 382 -5.14 6.19 -0.86
CA ARG A 382 -5.77 5.13 -1.68
C ARG A 382 -7.15 5.56 -2.19
N ILE A 383 -7.92 6.28 -1.39
CA ILE A 383 -9.21 6.83 -1.82
C ILE A 383 -9.02 7.79 -2.99
N LEU A 384 -8.03 8.70 -2.91
CA LEU A 384 -7.72 9.64 -3.99
C LEU A 384 -7.32 8.92 -5.29
N VAL A 385 -6.48 7.86 -5.19
CA VAL A 385 -6.09 7.05 -6.36
C VAL A 385 -7.28 6.35 -7.00
N VAL A 386 -8.22 5.80 -6.21
CA VAL A 386 -9.44 5.17 -6.75
C VAL A 386 -10.33 6.21 -7.40
N ASN A 387 -10.56 7.37 -6.77
CA ASN A 387 -11.32 8.47 -7.37
C ASN A 387 -10.72 8.92 -8.70
N TYR A 388 -9.39 9.02 -8.79
CA TYR A 388 -8.72 9.34 -10.04
C TYR A 388 -9.00 8.30 -11.13
N LYS A 389 -8.90 7.01 -10.82
CA LYS A 389 -9.18 5.94 -11.78
C LYS A 389 -10.63 5.94 -12.25
N ILE A 390 -11.58 6.23 -11.36
CA ILE A 390 -12.99 6.40 -11.71
C ILE A 390 -13.17 7.62 -12.63
N ALA A 391 -12.49 8.73 -12.34
CA ALA A 391 -12.53 9.92 -13.21
C ALA A 391 -12.03 9.61 -14.63
N ILE A 392 -10.92 8.85 -14.75
CA ILE A 392 -10.40 8.43 -16.07
C ILE A 392 -11.38 7.50 -16.80
N LEU A 393 -12.10 6.64 -16.07
CA LEU A 393 -13.13 5.79 -16.66
C LEU A 393 -14.28 6.62 -17.26
N TYR A 394 -14.76 7.64 -16.53
CA TYR A 394 -15.77 8.59 -17.01
C TYR A 394 -15.24 9.45 -18.17
N PHE A 395 -13.99 9.93 -18.09
CA PHE A 395 -13.36 10.69 -19.18
C PHE A 395 -13.37 9.88 -20.49
N GLY A 396 -12.90 8.63 -20.45
CA GLY A 396 -12.85 7.74 -21.61
C GLY A 396 -14.22 7.33 -22.14
N SER A 397 -15.27 7.35 -21.30
CA SER A 397 -16.65 7.08 -21.71
C SER A 397 -17.33 8.25 -22.39
N GLY A 398 -16.76 9.48 -22.28
CA GLY A 398 -17.32 10.73 -22.78
C GLY A 398 -18.24 11.45 -21.77
N ASP A 399 -18.37 10.95 -20.54
CA ASP A 399 -19.09 11.65 -19.47
C ASP A 399 -18.15 12.57 -18.71
N TYR A 400 -17.86 13.72 -19.33
CA TYR A 400 -16.91 14.69 -18.78
C TYR A 400 -17.45 15.42 -17.55
N GLY A 401 -18.79 15.55 -17.41
CA GLY A 401 -19.40 16.16 -16.23
C GLY A 401 -19.10 15.36 -14.97
N THR A 402 -19.44 14.08 -14.96
CA THR A 402 -19.16 13.20 -13.84
C THR A 402 -17.65 13.04 -13.60
N CYS A 403 -16.82 13.04 -14.67
CA CYS A 403 -15.36 13.06 -14.53
C CYS A 403 -14.89 14.27 -13.71
N ILE A 404 -15.41 15.47 -13.99
CA ILE A 404 -15.08 16.70 -13.26
C ILE A 404 -15.42 16.56 -11.76
N ASP A 405 -16.59 16.01 -11.42
CA ASP A 405 -17.00 15.82 -10.03
C ASP A 405 -16.01 14.94 -9.23
N TYR A 406 -15.54 13.85 -9.84
CA TYR A 406 -14.52 13.00 -9.20
C TYR A 406 -13.15 13.68 -9.08
N LEU A 407 -12.74 14.45 -10.09
CA LEU A 407 -11.48 15.19 -10.04
C LEU A 407 -11.51 16.32 -9.01
N GLN A 408 -12.65 16.98 -8.82
CA GLN A 408 -12.83 17.99 -7.78
C GLN A 408 -12.67 17.41 -6.37
N LYS A 409 -13.09 16.15 -6.12
CA LYS A 409 -12.81 15.46 -4.84
C LYS A 409 -11.30 15.38 -4.55
N ILE A 410 -10.46 15.28 -5.59
CA ILE A 410 -9.01 15.23 -5.47
C ILE A 410 -8.43 16.65 -5.35
N ILE A 411 -8.85 17.57 -6.21
CA ILE A 411 -8.32 18.94 -6.28
C ILE A 411 -8.59 19.72 -4.98
N ASN A 412 -9.75 19.48 -4.34
CA ASN A 412 -10.15 20.10 -3.08
C ASN A 412 -9.54 19.42 -1.84
N ASP A 413 -8.77 18.34 -2.05
CA ASP A 413 -8.07 17.67 -0.98
C ASP A 413 -6.71 18.37 -0.74
N HIS A 414 -6.53 18.95 0.44
CA HIS A 414 -5.34 19.72 0.81
C HIS A 414 -4.25 18.87 1.49
N THR A 415 -4.21 17.57 1.26
CA THR A 415 -3.12 16.74 1.75
C THR A 415 -1.87 16.94 0.88
N ASP A 416 -0.73 17.22 1.52
CA ASP A 416 0.58 17.36 0.87
C ASP A 416 1.16 16.02 0.36
N LEU A 417 0.27 15.05 0.08
CA LEU A 417 0.63 13.74 -0.41
C LEU A 417 0.31 13.65 -1.90
N ARG A 418 1.28 13.20 -2.70
CA ARG A 418 1.09 12.93 -4.13
C ARG A 418 0.81 14.17 -4.97
N ASP A 419 1.82 15.06 -5.03
CA ASP A 419 1.81 16.23 -5.92
C ASP A 419 1.58 15.86 -7.38
N ASP A 420 2.08 14.69 -7.80
CA ASP A 420 1.85 14.12 -9.13
C ASP A 420 0.36 13.89 -9.40
N LEU A 421 -0.36 13.23 -8.49
CA LEU A 421 -1.79 12.99 -8.63
C LEU A 421 -2.58 14.31 -8.69
N GLN A 422 -2.19 15.29 -7.86
CA GLN A 422 -2.78 16.62 -7.86
C GLN A 422 -2.55 17.37 -9.19
N CYS A 423 -1.36 17.22 -9.79
CA CYS A 423 -1.03 17.80 -11.09
C CYS A 423 -1.90 17.20 -12.19
N TYR A 424 -1.92 15.87 -12.28
CA TYR A 424 -2.68 15.19 -13.33
C TYR A 424 -4.19 15.29 -13.15
N ALA A 425 -4.69 15.35 -11.92
CA ALA A 425 -6.10 15.63 -11.67
C ALA A 425 -6.52 17.01 -12.26
N ARG A 426 -5.70 18.04 -12.08
CA ARG A 426 -5.95 19.36 -12.66
C ARG A 426 -5.83 19.38 -14.17
N LEU A 427 -4.87 18.65 -14.74
CA LEU A 427 -4.72 18.55 -16.20
C LEU A 427 -5.94 17.86 -16.82
N VAL A 428 -6.37 16.71 -16.29
CA VAL A 428 -7.54 15.99 -16.80
C VAL A 428 -8.83 16.81 -16.60
N HIS A 429 -8.94 17.52 -15.47
CA HIS A 429 -10.04 18.44 -15.22
C HIS A 429 -10.12 19.55 -16.29
N LEU A 430 -8.99 20.14 -16.64
CA LEU A 430 -8.89 21.13 -17.73
C LEU A 430 -9.31 20.52 -19.08
N LEU A 431 -8.83 19.30 -19.38
CA LEU A 431 -9.21 18.60 -20.63
C LEU A 431 -10.71 18.27 -20.66
N ALA A 432 -11.30 17.87 -19.53
CA ALA A 432 -12.74 17.61 -19.45
C ALA A 432 -13.58 18.89 -19.71
N HIS A 433 -13.15 20.05 -19.18
CA HIS A 433 -13.78 21.33 -19.51
C HIS A 433 -13.62 21.73 -20.97
N TYR A 434 -12.45 21.43 -21.57
CA TYR A 434 -12.23 21.64 -23.01
C TYR A 434 -13.20 20.80 -23.85
N GLU A 435 -13.38 19.53 -23.49
CA GLU A 435 -14.33 18.63 -24.17
C GLU A 435 -15.80 19.07 -24.06
N LEU A 436 -16.17 19.70 -22.94
CA LEU A 436 -17.51 20.28 -22.74
C LEU A 436 -17.71 21.63 -23.46
N GLY A 437 -16.66 22.20 -24.04
CA GLY A 437 -16.74 23.50 -24.70
C GLY A 437 -16.90 24.69 -23.73
N ASN A 438 -16.47 24.56 -22.49
CA ASN A 438 -16.55 25.59 -21.46
C ASN A 438 -15.48 26.68 -21.66
N THR A 439 -15.55 27.39 -22.81
CA THR A 439 -14.53 28.34 -23.28
C THR A 439 -14.22 29.46 -22.31
N GLU A 440 -15.24 29.97 -21.59
CA GLU A 440 -15.12 31.11 -20.68
C GLU A 440 -14.12 30.90 -19.53
N ILE A 441 -13.97 29.67 -19.05
CA ILE A 441 -13.13 29.36 -17.88
C ILE A 441 -11.78 28.77 -18.26
N ILE A 442 -11.60 28.29 -19.49
CA ILE A 442 -10.42 27.51 -19.86
C ILE A 442 -9.13 28.33 -19.79
N GLU A 443 -9.15 29.59 -20.24
CA GLU A 443 -7.95 30.42 -20.18
C GLU A 443 -7.45 30.59 -18.73
N SER A 444 -8.37 30.80 -17.80
CA SER A 444 -8.03 30.90 -16.37
C SER A 444 -7.53 29.57 -15.82
N LEU A 445 -8.15 28.45 -16.21
CA LEU A 445 -7.74 27.11 -15.83
C LEU A 445 -6.35 26.76 -16.37
N VAL A 446 -6.05 27.03 -17.64
CA VAL A 446 -4.72 26.80 -18.23
C VAL A 446 -3.64 27.54 -17.43
N ARG A 447 -3.86 28.82 -17.11
CA ARG A 447 -2.92 29.61 -16.30
C ARG A 447 -2.74 29.03 -14.89
N SER A 448 -3.81 28.56 -14.29
CA SER A 448 -3.79 27.95 -12.96
C SER A 448 -3.04 26.62 -12.96
N VAL A 449 -3.35 25.73 -13.91
CA VAL A 449 -2.72 24.41 -14.04
C VAL A 449 -1.22 24.56 -14.33
N TYR A 450 -0.85 25.44 -15.28
CA TYR A 450 0.55 25.70 -15.59
C TYR A 450 1.34 26.14 -14.36
N ARG A 451 0.84 27.15 -13.62
CA ARG A 451 1.50 27.63 -12.40
C ARG A 451 1.63 26.55 -11.33
N PHE A 452 0.59 25.74 -11.17
CA PHE A 452 0.60 24.66 -10.20
C PHE A 452 1.62 23.58 -10.57
N MET A 453 1.62 23.09 -11.82
CA MET A 453 2.54 22.06 -12.28
C MET A 453 4.00 22.55 -12.28
N ALA A 454 4.25 23.80 -12.65
CA ALA A 454 5.58 24.41 -12.58
C ALA A 454 6.09 24.53 -11.14
N LYS A 455 5.22 24.94 -10.20
CA LYS A 455 5.56 24.99 -8.76
C LYS A 455 5.92 23.61 -8.22
N MET A 456 5.21 22.57 -8.63
CA MET A 456 5.45 21.18 -8.19
C MET A 456 6.60 20.52 -8.98
N GLN A 457 7.28 21.25 -9.87
CA GLN A 457 8.34 20.71 -10.75
C GLN A 457 7.88 19.45 -11.51
N ASN A 458 6.63 19.44 -11.95
CA ASN A 458 5.97 18.31 -12.59
C ASN A 458 5.49 18.65 -14.02
N LEU A 459 6.11 19.64 -14.64
CA LEU A 459 5.81 20.07 -16.01
C LEU A 459 6.86 19.47 -16.94
N THR A 460 6.45 18.50 -17.77
CA THR A 460 7.27 17.92 -18.83
C THR A 460 6.97 18.59 -20.16
N VAL A 461 7.71 18.22 -21.23
CA VAL A 461 7.50 18.79 -22.56
C VAL A 461 6.09 18.50 -23.07
N ILE A 462 5.55 17.31 -22.77
CA ILE A 462 4.21 16.91 -23.22
C ILE A 462 3.13 17.81 -22.60
N GLU A 463 3.14 17.99 -21.29
CA GLU A 463 2.15 18.85 -20.62
C GLU A 463 2.29 20.30 -21.09
N GLU A 464 3.52 20.78 -21.27
CA GLU A 464 3.75 22.14 -21.77
C GLU A 464 3.16 22.35 -23.16
N GLN A 465 3.35 21.41 -24.07
CA GLN A 465 2.79 21.50 -25.43
C GLN A 465 1.26 21.41 -25.42
N VAL A 466 0.69 20.52 -24.61
CA VAL A 466 -0.78 20.43 -24.45
C VAL A 466 -1.36 21.72 -23.88
N LEU A 467 -0.74 22.31 -22.85
CA LEU A 467 -1.19 23.56 -22.25
C LEU A 467 -1.05 24.74 -23.22
N LYS A 468 0.01 24.81 -24.03
CA LYS A 468 0.19 25.80 -25.11
C LYS A 468 -0.91 25.67 -26.18
N PHE A 469 -1.18 24.45 -26.62
CA PHE A 469 -2.27 24.20 -27.57
C PHE A 469 -3.61 24.65 -27.01
N LEU A 470 -3.98 24.24 -25.78
CA LEU A 470 -5.24 24.61 -25.15
C LEU A 470 -5.39 26.14 -25.05
N ARG A 471 -4.31 26.86 -24.74
CA ARG A 471 -4.32 28.32 -24.66
C ARG A 471 -4.61 28.98 -26.02
N HIS A 472 -4.03 28.44 -27.11
CA HIS A 472 -4.20 29.00 -28.46
C HIS A 472 -5.47 28.52 -29.17
N SER A 473 -6.06 27.41 -28.74
CA SER A 473 -7.21 26.77 -29.39
C SER A 473 -8.46 27.67 -29.48
N PHE A 474 -8.55 28.72 -28.63
CA PHE A 474 -9.69 29.67 -28.60
C PHE A 474 -9.55 30.80 -29.62
N ASP A 475 -8.31 31.14 -29.99
CA ASP A 475 -8.02 32.19 -30.97
C ASP A 475 -8.06 31.64 -32.42
N VAL A 476 -8.21 30.31 -32.56
CA VAL A 476 -8.16 29.61 -33.83
C VAL A 476 -9.57 29.31 -34.33
N SER A 477 -9.85 29.63 -35.59
CA SER A 477 -11.12 29.29 -36.21
C SER A 477 -11.34 27.76 -36.22
N PRO A 478 -12.59 27.26 -36.10
CA PRO A 478 -12.89 25.82 -36.03
C PRO A 478 -12.26 25.01 -37.19
N LYS A 479 -12.14 25.62 -38.38
CA LYS A 479 -11.50 24.97 -39.55
C LYS A 479 -10.00 24.74 -39.40
N LYS A 480 -9.32 25.50 -38.55
CA LYS A 480 -7.86 25.41 -38.31
C LYS A 480 -7.50 24.59 -37.08
N ILE A 481 -8.47 24.20 -36.22
CA ILE A 481 -8.21 23.41 -35.01
C ILE A 481 -7.64 22.02 -35.35
N LYS A 482 -8.15 21.36 -36.38
CA LYS A 482 -7.69 20.02 -36.77
C LYS A 482 -6.22 20.00 -37.21
N PRO A 483 -5.75 20.90 -38.10
CA PRO A 483 -4.32 21.02 -38.43
C PRO A 483 -3.41 21.29 -37.22
N GLU A 484 -3.86 22.10 -36.25
CA GLU A 484 -3.10 22.35 -35.02
C GLU A 484 -3.03 21.09 -34.13
N LEU A 485 -4.11 20.29 -34.04
CA LEU A 485 -4.12 18.99 -33.36
C LEU A 485 -3.21 17.97 -34.03
N GLU A 486 -3.19 17.92 -35.38
CA GLU A 486 -2.30 17.05 -36.14
C GLU A 486 -0.82 17.41 -35.92
N LYS A 487 -0.52 18.72 -35.88
CA LYS A 487 0.82 19.23 -35.55
C LYS A 487 1.22 18.82 -34.11
N LEU A 488 0.36 19.09 -33.14
CA LEU A 488 0.60 18.71 -31.74
C LEU A 488 0.82 17.19 -31.58
N LEU A 489 -0.02 16.37 -32.23
CA LEU A 489 0.13 14.91 -32.23
C LEU A 489 1.49 14.50 -32.83
N GLY A 490 1.93 15.13 -33.91
CA GLY A 490 3.25 14.91 -34.51
C GLY A 490 4.40 15.24 -33.56
N GLU A 491 4.28 16.36 -32.84
CA GLU A 491 5.28 16.82 -31.87
C GLU A 491 5.38 15.92 -30.63
N ILE A 492 4.25 15.39 -30.16
CA ILE A 492 4.21 14.57 -28.93
C ILE A 492 4.51 13.08 -29.20
N LYS A 493 4.11 12.56 -30.36
CA LYS A 493 4.18 11.13 -30.67
C LYS A 493 5.59 10.54 -30.61
N HIS A 494 6.63 11.31 -30.96
CA HIS A 494 8.01 10.85 -30.87
C HIS A 494 8.51 10.79 -29.41
N LEU A 495 7.91 11.57 -28.50
CA LEU A 495 8.24 11.59 -27.08
C LEU A 495 7.75 10.33 -26.35
N GLU A 496 6.84 9.54 -26.94
CA GLU A 496 6.37 8.26 -26.39
C GLU A 496 7.52 7.28 -26.12
N LYS A 497 8.65 7.43 -26.79
CA LYS A 497 9.87 6.63 -26.59
C LYS A 497 10.80 7.20 -25.52
N ASN A 498 10.60 8.45 -25.11
CA ASN A 498 11.38 9.07 -24.05
C ASN A 498 10.79 8.72 -22.69
N ARG A 499 11.52 7.92 -21.90
CA ARG A 499 11.05 7.47 -20.60
C ARG A 499 10.74 8.58 -19.59
N PHE A 500 11.40 9.74 -19.69
CA PHE A 500 11.12 10.87 -18.81
C PHE A 500 9.80 11.57 -19.15
N GLU A 501 9.33 11.42 -20.39
CA GLU A 501 8.07 11.96 -20.89
C GLU A 501 6.90 10.96 -20.75
N THR A 502 7.17 9.66 -20.59
CA THR A 502 6.12 8.62 -20.53
C THR A 502 5.24 8.69 -19.29
N ARG A 503 5.64 9.45 -18.28
CA ARG A 503 4.89 9.66 -17.05
C ARG A 503 3.48 10.18 -17.28
N ALA A 504 3.31 11.14 -18.17
CA ALA A 504 2.00 11.69 -18.53
C ALA A 504 1.03 10.60 -19.00
N PHE A 505 1.54 9.66 -19.79
CA PHE A 505 0.74 8.55 -20.37
C PHE A 505 0.27 7.52 -19.34
N ALA A 506 0.93 7.41 -18.17
CA ALA A 506 0.48 6.55 -17.08
C ALA A 506 -0.81 7.06 -16.41
N TYR A 507 -1.05 8.38 -16.50
CA TYR A 507 -2.23 9.02 -15.91
C TYR A 507 -3.37 9.18 -16.91
N LEU A 508 -3.08 9.57 -18.14
CA LEU A 508 -4.04 9.65 -19.23
C LEU A 508 -3.33 9.29 -20.55
N ASP A 509 -3.94 8.46 -21.38
CA ASP A 509 -3.47 8.20 -22.74
C ASP A 509 -3.74 9.42 -23.64
N ILE A 510 -2.91 10.46 -23.48
CA ILE A 510 -3.01 11.74 -24.19
C ILE A 510 -2.91 11.53 -25.70
N ILE A 511 -2.07 10.58 -26.15
CA ILE A 511 -1.93 10.27 -27.58
C ILE A 511 -3.25 9.73 -28.14
N SER A 512 -3.90 8.78 -27.45
CA SER A 512 -5.19 8.25 -27.89
C SER A 512 -6.28 9.32 -27.85
N TRP A 513 -6.22 10.23 -26.87
CA TRP A 513 -7.12 11.39 -26.83
C TRP A 513 -6.90 12.31 -28.06
N LEU A 514 -5.66 12.69 -28.39
CA LEU A 514 -5.36 13.50 -29.57
C LEU A 514 -5.74 12.80 -30.89
N GLU A 515 -5.41 11.52 -31.02
CA GLU A 515 -5.81 10.71 -32.19
C GLU A 515 -7.34 10.68 -32.35
N SER A 516 -8.10 10.65 -31.25
CA SER A 516 -9.57 10.69 -31.28
C SER A 516 -10.07 12.01 -31.88
N LYS A 517 -9.43 13.14 -31.54
CA LYS A 517 -9.79 14.46 -32.07
C LYS A 517 -9.44 14.61 -33.57
N VAL A 518 -8.25 14.16 -33.96
CA VAL A 518 -7.80 14.21 -35.34
C VAL A 518 -8.67 13.34 -36.25
N THR A 519 -9.05 12.15 -35.76
CA THR A 519 -9.84 11.17 -36.53
C THR A 519 -11.35 11.29 -36.36
N GLU A 520 -11.82 12.22 -35.52
CA GLU A 520 -13.26 12.42 -35.22
C GLU A 520 -13.95 11.14 -34.71
N ARG A 521 -13.21 10.34 -33.94
CA ARG A 521 -13.70 9.12 -33.32
C ARG A 521 -13.67 9.28 -31.78
N THR A 522 -14.35 8.37 -31.08
CA THR A 522 -14.25 8.36 -29.62
C THR A 522 -12.87 7.85 -29.15
N MET A 523 -12.40 8.31 -27.99
CA MET A 523 -11.18 7.77 -27.38
C MET A 523 -11.31 6.25 -27.14
N SER A 524 -12.50 5.79 -26.80
CA SER A 524 -12.86 4.38 -26.68
C SER A 524 -12.54 3.60 -27.94
N ASP A 525 -13.00 4.07 -29.13
CA ASP A 525 -12.78 3.40 -30.40
C ASP A 525 -11.28 3.32 -30.74
N ILE A 526 -10.53 4.39 -30.48
CA ILE A 526 -9.08 4.44 -30.75
C ILE A 526 -8.34 3.38 -29.91
N ILE A 527 -8.60 3.35 -28.60
CA ILE A 527 -7.94 2.40 -27.70
C ILE A 527 -8.37 0.98 -28.02
N GLN A 528 -9.67 0.73 -28.28
CA GLN A 528 -10.18 -0.58 -28.66
C GLN A 528 -9.54 -1.08 -29.97
N GLN A 529 -9.35 -0.20 -30.95
CA GLN A 529 -8.67 -0.54 -32.19
C GLN A 529 -7.20 -0.92 -31.95
N LYS A 530 -6.49 -0.17 -31.10
CA LYS A 530 -5.11 -0.49 -30.69
C LYS A 530 -5.06 -1.87 -29.98
N TYR A 531 -5.99 -2.14 -29.09
CA TYR A 531 -6.11 -3.42 -28.40
C TYR A 531 -6.35 -4.59 -29.37
N LEU A 532 -7.29 -4.47 -30.31
CA LEU A 532 -7.59 -5.50 -31.28
C LEU A 532 -6.41 -5.77 -32.24
N ARG A 533 -5.67 -4.74 -32.62
CA ARG A 533 -4.45 -4.88 -33.44
C ARG A 533 -3.36 -5.65 -32.69
N SER A 534 -3.19 -5.41 -31.39
CA SER A 534 -2.23 -6.14 -30.57
C SER A 534 -2.56 -7.62 -30.45
N LYS A 535 -3.83 -7.99 -30.30
CA LYS A 535 -4.29 -9.39 -30.31
C LYS A 535 -3.98 -10.15 -31.58
N ARG A 536 -4.03 -9.48 -32.73
CA ARG A 536 -3.72 -10.11 -34.03
C ARG A 536 -2.24 -10.42 -34.24
N ARG A 537 -1.34 -9.74 -33.51
CA ARG A 537 0.12 -9.98 -33.60
C ARG A 537 0.59 -11.14 -32.73
N ILE A 538 -0.27 -11.66 -31.84
CA ILE A 538 0.05 -12.73 -30.88
C ILE A 538 -0.50 -14.09 -31.37
N LYS A 539 -1.30 -14.12 -32.43
CA LYS A 539 -1.69 -15.33 -33.16
C LYS A 539 -0.68 -15.62 -34.27
#